data_1cf7d3bb1068554f15a42be43a603377
#
_entry.id   1cf7d3bb1068554f15a42be43a603377
#
_cell.length_a   1.000
_cell.length_b   1.000
_cell.length_c   1.000
_cell.angle_alpha   90.00
_cell.angle_beta   90.00
_cell.angle_gamma   90.00
#
_symmetry.space_group_name_H-M   'P 1'
#
loop_
_entity.id
_entity.type
_entity.pdbx_description
1 polymer ?
#
loop_
_entity_poly.entity_id
_entity_poly.type
_entity_poly.pdbx_seq_one_letter_code
_entity_poly.pdbx_strand_id
1 'polypeptide(L)'
;VPDPSDPSGGESALGLFQGYGIELEYMIVDAATLDVRPITDRLIEAEHGAVEGEIGRGDFAWSNELVGHVIELKTAAPVAALAGVAAGFAREVSRIGELLAPMGARLLPSAMHPWMDPARELVLWPHGDREIYEAFDRIFDCRGHGWANLQSAHLNLPFASDAEFGRLHAAVRALLPIPPALAASSPFVEGRHT
;
A
#
# COMPACT_ATOMS: atom_id res chain seq x y z
N VAL A 1 -12.36 -2.95 25.61
CA VAL A 1 -11.69 -4.05 26.36
C VAL A 1 -12.52 -5.29 26.10
N PRO A 2 -11.99 -6.38 25.51
CA PRO A 2 -12.76 -7.61 25.28
C PRO A 2 -13.24 -8.18 26.58
N ASP A 3 -14.46 -8.72 26.61
CA ASP A 3 -15.04 -9.42 27.74
C ASP A 3 -14.30 -10.76 27.95
N PRO A 4 -13.69 -11.01 29.10
CA PRO A 4 -12.97 -12.25 29.36
C PRO A 4 -13.87 -13.50 29.46
N SER A 5 -15.18 -13.37 29.27
CA SER A 5 -16.16 -14.46 29.35
C SER A 5 -16.72 -14.93 27.99
N ASP A 6 -16.23 -14.40 26.85
CA ASP A 6 -16.68 -14.84 25.52
C ASP A 6 -15.99 -16.15 25.10
N PRO A 7 -16.72 -17.30 25.07
CA PRO A 7 -16.18 -18.59 24.64
C PRO A 7 -16.17 -18.76 23.11
N SER A 8 -16.36 -17.70 22.32
CA SER A 8 -16.17 -17.77 20.88
C SER A 8 -14.69 -18.01 20.60
N GLY A 9 -14.36 -19.20 20.13
CA GLY A 9 -13.00 -19.68 19.87
C GLY A 9 -12.18 -18.74 19.01
N GLY A 10 -11.55 -17.76 19.67
CA GLY A 10 -10.65 -16.83 19.04
C GLY A 10 -9.46 -17.62 18.50
N GLU A 11 -9.18 -17.49 17.22
CA GLU A 11 -7.88 -17.89 16.67
C GLU A 11 -6.79 -17.31 17.58
N SER A 12 -5.90 -18.19 18.06
CA SER A 12 -4.81 -17.77 18.93
C SER A 12 -4.00 -16.71 18.19
N ALA A 13 -3.82 -15.54 18.79
CA ALA A 13 -3.01 -14.47 18.19
C ALA A 13 -1.63 -15.01 17.80
N LEU A 14 -1.20 -14.71 16.58
CA LEU A 14 0.12 -15.10 16.11
C LEU A 14 1.21 -14.41 16.93
N GLY A 15 2.20 -15.16 17.40
CA GLY A 15 3.39 -14.62 18.04
C GLY A 15 4.41 -14.08 17.02
N LEU A 16 5.50 -13.49 17.52
CA LEU A 16 6.57 -12.96 16.70
C LEU A 16 7.08 -13.99 15.68
N PHE A 17 7.16 -13.56 14.41
CA PHE A 17 7.66 -14.36 13.28
C PHE A 17 6.85 -15.62 12.93
N GLN A 18 5.64 -15.76 13.46
CA GLN A 18 4.73 -16.85 13.10
C GLN A 18 3.90 -16.54 11.84
N GLY A 19 3.95 -15.30 11.37
CA GLY A 19 3.32 -14.83 10.15
C GLY A 19 3.91 -13.53 9.69
N TYR A 20 3.70 -13.22 8.41
CA TYR A 20 4.17 -11.99 7.77
C TYR A 20 3.06 -11.44 6.88
N GLY A 21 2.66 -10.19 7.08
CA GLY A 21 1.85 -9.44 6.14
C GLY A 21 2.75 -8.56 5.28
N ILE A 22 2.54 -8.55 3.98
CA ILE A 22 3.28 -7.71 3.03
C ILE A 22 2.29 -6.86 2.26
N GLU A 23 2.58 -5.58 2.14
CA GLU A 23 1.83 -4.62 1.33
C GLU A 23 2.81 -3.85 0.44
N LEU A 24 2.43 -3.66 -0.81
CA LEU A 24 3.21 -2.91 -1.79
C LEU A 24 2.30 -1.93 -2.51
N GLU A 25 2.64 -0.66 -2.48
CA GLU A 25 1.92 0.40 -3.16
C GLU A 25 2.59 0.76 -4.49
N TYR A 26 1.77 1.04 -5.50
CA TYR A 26 2.25 1.48 -6.82
C TYR A 26 1.40 2.63 -7.34
N MET A 27 2.05 3.68 -7.83
CA MET A 27 1.38 4.74 -8.58
C MET A 27 1.04 4.28 -9.99
N ILE A 28 -0.15 4.69 -10.44
CA ILE A 28 -0.57 4.56 -11.82
C ILE A 28 -0.22 5.85 -12.54
N VAL A 29 0.50 5.72 -13.64
CA VAL A 29 0.96 6.84 -14.46
C VAL A 29 0.58 6.65 -15.93
N ASP A 30 0.51 7.73 -16.67
CA ASP A 30 0.37 7.70 -18.13
C ASP A 30 1.57 6.99 -18.78
N ALA A 31 1.33 6.12 -19.73
CA ALA A 31 2.38 5.30 -20.32
C ALA A 31 3.38 6.11 -21.18
N ALA A 32 2.96 7.28 -21.70
CA ALA A 32 3.77 8.11 -22.58
C ALA A 32 4.44 9.27 -21.85
N THR A 33 3.68 10.00 -21.00
CA THR A 33 4.16 11.20 -20.29
C THR A 33 4.72 10.88 -18.93
N LEU A 34 4.30 9.75 -18.35
CA LEU A 34 4.56 9.34 -16.96
C LEU A 34 3.91 10.25 -15.90
N ASP A 35 3.01 11.14 -16.27
CA ASP A 35 2.25 11.93 -15.29
C ASP A 35 1.27 11.04 -14.52
N VAL A 36 0.96 11.38 -13.28
CA VAL A 36 0.05 10.59 -12.44
C VAL A 36 -1.36 10.48 -13.04
N ARG A 37 -1.98 9.31 -12.90
CA ARG A 37 -3.33 9.04 -13.39
C ARG A 37 -4.22 8.49 -12.28
N PRO A 38 -5.20 9.27 -11.79
CA PRO A 38 -6.13 8.82 -10.74
C PRO A 38 -7.23 7.92 -11.32
N ILE A 39 -6.86 6.68 -11.67
CA ILE A 39 -7.74 5.68 -12.31
C ILE A 39 -7.72 4.32 -11.60
N THR A 40 -7.38 4.28 -10.31
CA THR A 40 -7.40 3.05 -9.52
C THR A 40 -8.79 2.42 -9.49
N ASP A 41 -9.85 3.22 -9.46
CA ASP A 41 -11.23 2.76 -9.54
C ASP A 41 -11.51 2.02 -10.86
N ARG A 42 -11.04 2.55 -11.98
CA ARG A 42 -11.19 1.90 -13.30
C ARG A 42 -10.38 0.62 -13.42
N LEU A 43 -9.22 0.56 -12.77
CA LEU A 43 -8.41 -0.66 -12.70
C LEU A 43 -9.15 -1.75 -11.92
N ILE A 44 -9.68 -1.41 -10.73
CA ILE A 44 -10.45 -2.34 -9.89
C ILE A 44 -11.71 -2.80 -10.64
N GLU A 45 -12.45 -1.88 -11.26
CA GLU A 45 -13.63 -2.21 -12.07
C GLU A 45 -13.30 -3.15 -13.24
N ALA A 46 -12.17 -2.94 -13.91
CA ALA A 46 -11.75 -3.78 -15.04
C ALA A 46 -11.41 -5.22 -14.61
N GLU A 47 -10.94 -5.44 -13.38
CA GLU A 47 -10.64 -6.77 -12.85
C GLU A 47 -11.87 -7.43 -12.21
N HIS A 48 -12.63 -6.68 -11.43
CA HIS A 48 -13.71 -7.20 -10.57
C HIS A 48 -15.10 -7.07 -11.19
N GLY A 49 -15.28 -6.15 -12.13
CA GLY A 49 -16.59 -5.83 -12.72
C GLY A 49 -17.40 -4.79 -11.95
N ALA A 50 -16.89 -4.29 -10.82
CA ALA A 50 -17.45 -3.22 -10.02
C ALA A 50 -16.34 -2.45 -9.31
N VAL A 51 -16.62 -1.21 -8.91
CA VAL A 51 -15.70 -0.42 -8.08
C VAL A 51 -15.90 -0.80 -6.62
N GLU A 52 -14.85 -1.37 -6.04
CA GLU A 52 -14.79 -1.77 -4.62
C GLU A 52 -13.54 -1.18 -3.97
N GLY A 53 -13.55 -1.01 -2.65
CA GLY A 53 -12.38 -0.56 -1.89
C GLY A 53 -11.28 -1.61 -1.82
N GLU A 54 -11.67 -2.89 -1.81
CA GLU A 54 -10.76 -4.02 -1.79
C GLU A 54 -11.35 -5.20 -2.58
N ILE A 55 -10.49 -5.88 -3.33
CA ILE A 55 -10.85 -7.11 -4.07
C ILE A 55 -9.88 -8.25 -3.73
N GLY A 56 -10.44 -9.45 -3.44
CA GLY A 56 -9.68 -10.66 -3.20
C GLY A 56 -9.13 -11.27 -4.50
N ARG A 57 -7.88 -11.73 -4.45
CA ARG A 57 -7.12 -12.32 -5.56
C ARG A 57 -6.46 -13.65 -5.14
N GLY A 58 -7.22 -14.52 -4.47
CA GLY A 58 -6.68 -15.75 -3.89
C GLY A 58 -5.81 -15.46 -2.68
N ASP A 59 -4.50 -15.73 -2.75
CA ASP A 59 -3.55 -15.47 -1.66
C ASP A 59 -3.18 -13.96 -1.55
N PHE A 60 -3.66 -13.13 -2.46
CA PHE A 60 -3.43 -11.70 -2.52
C PHE A 60 -4.74 -10.91 -2.53
N ALA A 61 -4.65 -9.62 -2.27
CA ALA A 61 -5.74 -8.68 -2.45
C ALA A 61 -5.20 -7.37 -3.04
N TRP A 62 -6.06 -6.63 -3.73
CA TRP A 62 -5.81 -5.27 -4.16
C TRP A 62 -6.77 -4.33 -3.45
N SER A 63 -6.29 -3.18 -3.02
CA SER A 63 -7.11 -2.15 -2.41
C SER A 63 -6.77 -0.76 -2.94
N ASN A 64 -7.74 0.16 -2.81
CA ASN A 64 -7.46 1.57 -2.98
C ASN A 64 -6.61 2.10 -1.82
N GLU A 65 -6.01 3.26 -2.08
CA GLU A 65 -5.36 4.09 -1.08
C GLU A 65 -6.07 5.44 -0.93
N LEU A 66 -5.54 6.33 -0.06
CA LEU A 66 -6.02 7.70 0.13
C LEU A 66 -6.22 8.43 -1.20
N VAL A 67 -5.34 8.19 -2.15
CA VAL A 67 -5.29 8.87 -3.44
C VAL A 67 -5.66 7.95 -4.61
N GLY A 68 -6.46 8.46 -5.54
CA GLY A 68 -6.98 7.70 -6.68
C GLY A 68 -5.95 7.26 -7.72
N HIS A 69 -4.68 7.61 -7.55
CA HIS A 69 -3.59 7.20 -8.43
C HIS A 69 -2.66 6.15 -7.81
N VAL A 70 -2.96 5.64 -6.61
CA VAL A 70 -2.21 4.55 -5.96
C VAL A 70 -3.09 3.32 -5.83
N ILE A 71 -2.54 2.18 -6.16
CA ILE A 71 -3.09 0.84 -5.90
C ILE A 71 -2.19 0.12 -4.91
N GLU A 72 -2.77 -0.47 -3.88
CA GLU A 72 -2.08 -1.35 -2.95
C GLU A 72 -2.29 -2.82 -3.33
N LEU A 73 -1.22 -3.58 -3.29
CA LEU A 73 -1.21 -5.04 -3.40
C LEU A 73 -0.77 -5.61 -2.07
N LYS A 74 -1.52 -6.56 -1.53
CA LYS A 74 -1.18 -7.16 -0.24
C LYS A 74 -1.40 -8.66 -0.20
N THR A 75 -0.75 -9.33 0.75
CA THR A 75 -1.11 -10.71 1.10
C THR A 75 -2.49 -10.70 1.75
N ALA A 76 -3.40 -11.57 1.28
CA ALA A 76 -4.79 -11.62 1.78
C ALA A 76 -4.89 -12.08 3.24
N ALA A 77 -3.87 -12.79 3.72
CA ALA A 77 -3.71 -13.24 5.11
C ALA A 77 -2.21 -13.30 5.45
N PRO A 78 -1.84 -13.37 6.73
CA PRO A 78 -0.45 -13.56 7.11
C PRO A 78 0.12 -14.86 6.52
N VAL A 79 1.26 -14.77 5.83
CA VAL A 79 1.97 -15.93 5.28
C VAL A 79 2.96 -16.48 6.29
N ALA A 80 3.07 -17.79 6.41
CA ALA A 80 3.99 -18.42 7.36
C ALA A 80 5.47 -18.29 6.96
N ALA A 81 5.77 -18.00 5.70
CA ALA A 81 7.12 -17.83 5.19
C ALA A 81 7.14 -16.87 3.99
N LEU A 82 8.24 -16.13 3.84
CA LEU A 82 8.42 -15.17 2.73
C LEU A 82 8.79 -15.87 1.40
N ALA A 83 9.17 -17.14 1.43
CA ALA A 83 9.54 -17.90 0.23
C ALA A 83 8.35 -17.97 -0.74
N GLY A 84 8.57 -17.55 -1.98
CA GLY A 84 7.55 -17.55 -3.03
C GLY A 84 6.64 -16.31 -3.07
N VAL A 85 6.58 -15.50 -2.02
CA VAL A 85 5.74 -14.29 -1.95
C VAL A 85 6.10 -13.31 -3.06
N ALA A 86 7.39 -13.07 -3.30
CA ALA A 86 7.83 -12.18 -4.38
C ALA A 86 7.35 -12.61 -5.77
N ALA A 87 7.32 -13.92 -6.06
CA ALA A 87 6.79 -14.44 -7.31
C ALA A 87 5.26 -14.25 -7.42
N GLY A 88 4.56 -14.28 -6.29
CA GLY A 88 3.13 -13.94 -6.19
C GLY A 88 2.89 -12.48 -6.56
N PHE A 89 3.54 -11.54 -5.89
CA PHE A 89 3.45 -10.11 -6.22
C PHE A 89 3.84 -9.82 -7.67
N ALA A 90 4.87 -10.46 -8.22
CA ALA A 90 5.24 -10.28 -9.63
C ALA A 90 4.11 -10.67 -10.59
N ARG A 91 3.33 -11.71 -10.28
CA ARG A 91 2.13 -12.08 -11.06
C ARG A 91 1.04 -11.02 -10.96
N GLU A 92 0.78 -10.51 -9.75
CA GLU A 92 -0.21 -9.44 -9.54
C GLU A 92 0.19 -8.15 -10.27
N VAL A 93 1.45 -7.72 -10.19
CA VAL A 93 1.99 -6.57 -10.93
C VAL A 93 1.85 -6.77 -12.45
N SER A 94 2.14 -7.98 -12.95
CA SER A 94 1.98 -8.30 -14.38
C SER A 94 0.51 -8.21 -14.80
N ARG A 95 -0.41 -8.72 -13.98
CA ARG A 95 -1.85 -8.65 -14.24
C ARG A 95 -2.36 -7.21 -14.28
N ILE A 96 -1.94 -6.38 -13.34
CA ILE A 96 -2.26 -4.94 -13.36
C ILE A 96 -1.72 -4.29 -14.64
N GLY A 97 -0.50 -4.61 -15.04
CA GLY A 97 0.09 -4.12 -16.29
C GLY A 97 -0.75 -4.46 -17.53
N GLU A 98 -1.29 -5.68 -17.62
CA GLU A 98 -2.18 -6.11 -18.70
C GLU A 98 -3.49 -5.28 -18.74
N LEU A 99 -4.05 -4.95 -17.57
CA LEU A 99 -5.28 -4.16 -17.46
C LEU A 99 -5.04 -2.67 -17.75
N LEU A 100 -3.90 -2.13 -17.34
CA LEU A 100 -3.56 -0.73 -17.55
C LEU A 100 -3.14 -0.41 -18.99
N ALA A 101 -2.53 -1.37 -19.70
CA ALA A 101 -2.03 -1.16 -21.06
C ALA A 101 -3.10 -0.62 -22.03
N PRO A 102 -4.31 -1.19 -22.14
CA PRO A 102 -5.37 -0.65 -23.00
C PRO A 102 -5.90 0.71 -22.53
N MET A 103 -5.66 1.08 -21.27
CA MET A 103 -5.99 2.41 -20.73
C MET A 103 -4.91 3.46 -21.03
N GLY A 104 -3.80 3.09 -21.69
CA GLY A 104 -2.64 3.96 -21.91
C GLY A 104 -1.91 4.30 -20.63
N ALA A 105 -1.91 3.41 -19.65
CA ALA A 105 -1.30 3.61 -18.33
C ALA A 105 -0.35 2.47 -17.95
N ARG A 106 0.45 2.69 -16.92
CA ARG A 106 1.39 1.72 -16.35
C ARG A 106 1.66 2.01 -14.88
N LEU A 107 2.26 1.06 -14.18
CA LEU A 107 2.77 1.27 -12.83
C LEU A 107 4.13 1.97 -12.86
N LEU A 108 4.38 2.83 -11.87
CA LEU A 108 5.67 3.47 -11.60
C LEU A 108 6.43 2.66 -10.54
N PRO A 109 7.72 2.33 -10.74
CA PRO A 109 8.46 1.44 -9.82
C PRO A 109 9.30 2.17 -8.76
N SER A 110 9.15 3.49 -8.56
CA SER A 110 9.91 4.27 -7.57
C SER A 110 9.12 4.47 -6.28
N ALA A 111 9.75 4.91 -5.19
CA ALA A 111 9.04 5.22 -3.93
C ALA A 111 8.28 6.54 -3.97
N MET A 112 8.72 7.49 -4.81
CA MET A 112 8.06 8.78 -5.05
C MET A 112 8.06 9.08 -6.54
N HIS A 113 7.02 9.79 -6.98
CA HIS A 113 6.99 10.32 -8.34
C HIS A 113 8.00 11.48 -8.46
N PRO A 114 8.86 11.49 -9.49
CA PRO A 114 9.98 12.43 -9.55
C PRO A 114 9.59 13.89 -9.81
N TRP A 115 8.41 14.18 -10.37
CA TRP A 115 7.98 15.57 -10.67
C TRP A 115 6.52 15.87 -10.35
N MET A 116 5.78 14.98 -9.74
CA MET A 116 4.41 15.24 -9.29
C MET A 116 4.35 16.47 -8.37
N ASP A 117 3.36 17.33 -8.59
CA ASP A 117 2.98 18.42 -7.69
C ASP A 117 1.74 18.02 -6.88
N PRO A 118 1.89 17.54 -5.64
CA PRO A 118 0.77 17.09 -4.82
C PRO A 118 -0.30 18.17 -4.59
N ALA A 119 0.09 19.43 -4.53
CA ALA A 119 -0.86 20.52 -4.32
C ALA A 119 -1.86 20.70 -5.47
N ARG A 120 -1.47 20.26 -6.66
CA ARG A 120 -2.27 20.40 -7.90
C ARG A 120 -2.87 19.09 -8.37
N GLU A 121 -2.19 17.96 -8.11
CA GLU A 121 -2.51 16.65 -8.71
C GLU A 121 -3.15 15.69 -7.73
N LEU A 122 -3.30 16.07 -6.44
CA LEU A 122 -4.04 15.26 -5.47
C LEU A 122 -5.49 15.08 -5.91
N VAL A 123 -5.88 13.82 -6.11
CA VAL A 123 -7.27 13.40 -6.24
C VAL A 123 -7.51 12.34 -5.17
N LEU A 124 -8.30 12.67 -4.14
CA LEU A 124 -8.70 11.70 -3.12
C LEU A 124 -9.55 10.58 -3.73
N TRP A 125 -9.48 9.39 -3.16
CA TRP A 125 -10.36 8.28 -3.50
C TRP A 125 -11.84 8.71 -3.37
N PRO A 126 -12.64 8.66 -4.46
CA PRO A 126 -13.96 9.28 -4.46
C PRO A 126 -15.11 8.34 -4.05
N HIS A 127 -14.80 7.06 -3.70
CA HIS A 127 -15.79 6.02 -3.40
C HIS A 127 -15.69 5.57 -1.94
N GLY A 128 -16.62 4.73 -1.49
CA GLY A 128 -16.58 4.05 -0.19
C GLY A 128 -16.20 4.97 0.99
N ASP A 129 -14.97 4.84 1.47
CA ASP A 129 -14.42 5.57 2.63
C ASP A 129 -14.05 7.05 2.37
N ARG A 130 -14.62 7.67 1.35
CA ARG A 130 -14.37 9.05 0.95
C ARG A 130 -14.44 10.03 2.13
N GLU A 131 -15.44 9.90 2.99
CA GLU A 131 -15.61 10.80 4.15
C GLU A 131 -14.42 10.72 5.12
N ILE A 132 -13.80 9.56 5.26
CA ILE A 132 -12.61 9.33 6.09
C ILE A 132 -11.41 10.06 5.45
N TYR A 133 -11.21 9.90 4.16
CA TYR A 133 -10.12 10.56 3.43
C TYR A 133 -10.27 12.08 3.37
N GLU A 134 -11.49 12.59 3.20
CA GLU A 134 -11.79 14.02 3.31
C GLU A 134 -11.54 14.56 4.73
N ALA A 135 -11.79 13.74 5.77
CA ALA A 135 -11.44 14.12 7.14
C ALA A 135 -9.92 14.17 7.33
N PHE A 136 -9.17 13.22 6.77
CA PHE A 136 -7.70 13.26 6.80
C PHE A 136 -7.14 14.48 6.08
N ASP A 137 -7.63 14.79 4.87
CA ASP A 137 -7.20 15.99 4.14
C ASP A 137 -7.48 17.27 4.93
N ARG A 138 -8.66 17.39 5.54
CA ARG A 138 -9.04 18.55 6.36
C ARG A 138 -8.17 18.72 7.62
N ILE A 139 -7.74 17.62 8.24
CA ILE A 139 -6.96 17.63 9.51
C ILE A 139 -5.47 17.79 9.24
N PHE A 140 -4.95 17.10 8.22
CA PHE A 140 -3.50 16.94 8.00
C PHE A 140 -2.99 17.65 6.76
N ASP A 141 -3.86 18.22 5.93
CA ASP A 141 -3.50 18.78 4.62
C ASP A 141 -2.71 17.77 3.78
N CYS A 142 -3.42 16.82 3.18
CA CYS A 142 -2.82 15.71 2.43
C CYS A 142 -2.17 16.14 1.09
N ARG A 143 -2.07 17.45 0.82
CA ARG A 143 -1.47 18.04 -0.41
C ARG A 143 0.04 18.12 -0.35
N GLY A 144 0.69 17.26 0.41
CA GLY A 144 2.13 17.17 0.53
C GLY A 144 2.68 15.85 0.01
N HIS A 145 3.99 15.83 -0.28
CA HIS A 145 4.68 14.62 -0.75
C HIS A 145 4.55 13.42 0.21
N GLY A 146 4.51 13.69 1.52
CA GLY A 146 4.36 12.65 2.54
C GLY A 146 2.98 12.00 2.61
N TRP A 147 2.00 12.48 1.83
CA TRP A 147 0.65 11.92 1.72
C TRP A 147 0.32 11.46 0.31
N ALA A 148 0.48 12.36 -0.67
CA ALA A 148 -0.01 12.12 -2.02
C ALA A 148 1.05 11.59 -2.98
N ASN A 149 2.33 11.63 -2.62
CA ASN A 149 3.44 11.21 -3.48
C ASN A 149 4.30 10.13 -2.82
N LEU A 150 3.67 9.08 -2.32
CA LEU A 150 4.36 7.93 -1.74
C LEU A 150 3.88 6.63 -2.39
N GLN A 151 4.79 5.67 -2.47
CA GLN A 151 4.58 4.27 -2.79
C GLN A 151 5.33 3.47 -1.73
N SER A 152 4.62 2.99 -0.73
CA SER A 152 5.20 2.34 0.44
C SER A 152 5.41 0.85 0.20
N ALA A 153 6.29 0.26 0.99
CA ALA A 153 6.35 -1.18 1.20
C ALA A 153 6.20 -1.43 2.70
N HIS A 154 5.20 -2.20 3.10
CA HIS A 154 4.93 -2.51 4.48
C HIS A 154 5.26 -3.97 4.80
N LEU A 155 5.86 -4.17 5.96
CA LEU A 155 6.06 -5.49 6.57
C LEU A 155 5.32 -5.51 7.91
N ASN A 156 4.23 -6.25 7.97
CA ASN A 156 3.43 -6.43 9.17
C ASN A 156 3.91 -7.66 9.94
N LEU A 157 4.29 -7.46 11.19
CA LEU A 157 4.75 -8.52 12.08
C LEU A 157 3.78 -8.68 13.26
N PRO A 158 3.26 -9.90 13.51
CA PRO A 158 2.36 -10.16 14.62
C PRO A 158 3.09 -10.19 15.96
N PHE A 159 2.34 -10.01 17.02
CA PHE A 159 2.77 -10.26 18.41
C PHE A 159 1.60 -10.79 19.24
N ALA A 160 1.85 -11.72 20.14
CA ALA A 160 0.83 -12.35 20.98
C ALA A 160 0.74 -11.77 22.39
N SER A 161 1.63 -10.85 22.77
CA SER A 161 1.65 -10.26 24.11
C SER A 161 2.36 -8.91 24.15
N ASP A 162 2.09 -8.09 25.18
CA ASP A 162 2.77 -6.82 25.44
C ASP A 162 4.30 -7.01 25.55
N ALA A 163 4.74 -8.12 26.11
CA ALA A 163 6.16 -8.45 26.20
C ALA A 163 6.80 -8.67 24.81
N GLU A 164 6.09 -9.32 23.90
CA GLU A 164 6.54 -9.49 22.52
C GLU A 164 6.53 -8.15 21.78
N PHE A 165 5.45 -7.37 21.91
CA PHE A 165 5.39 -6.02 21.36
C PHE A 165 6.55 -5.15 21.83
N GLY A 166 6.83 -5.15 23.14
CA GLY A 166 7.94 -4.37 23.70
C GLY A 166 9.29 -4.74 23.08
N ARG A 167 9.56 -6.04 22.87
CA ARG A 167 10.80 -6.51 22.21
C ARG A 167 10.84 -6.10 20.73
N LEU A 168 9.74 -6.32 19.99
CA LEU A 168 9.62 -5.93 18.59
C LEU A 168 9.82 -4.43 18.40
N HIS A 169 9.12 -3.62 19.18
CA HIS A 169 9.21 -2.16 19.11
C HIS A 169 10.63 -1.67 19.42
N ALA A 170 11.29 -2.24 20.45
CA ALA A 170 12.68 -1.87 20.77
C ALA A 170 13.63 -2.24 19.62
N ALA A 171 13.48 -3.42 18.99
CA ALA A 171 14.28 -3.85 17.85
C ALA A 171 14.06 -2.95 16.63
N VAL A 172 12.80 -2.65 16.28
CA VAL A 172 12.46 -1.75 15.17
C VAL A 172 13.07 -0.36 15.39
N ARG A 173 12.97 0.19 16.59
CA ARG A 173 13.60 1.49 16.91
C ARG A 173 15.12 1.49 16.73
N ALA A 174 15.79 0.39 17.08
CA ALA A 174 17.23 0.25 16.88
C ALA A 174 17.61 0.16 15.38
N LEU A 175 16.69 -0.36 14.55
CA LEU A 175 16.88 -0.53 13.11
C LEU A 175 16.47 0.70 12.29
N LEU A 176 15.76 1.68 12.87
CA LEU A 176 15.21 2.83 12.13
C LEU A 176 16.19 3.54 11.17
N PRO A 177 17.49 3.65 11.43
CA PRO A 177 18.41 4.26 10.45
C PRO A 177 18.69 3.39 9.22
N ILE A 178 18.41 2.09 9.27
CA ILE A 178 18.76 1.13 8.21
C ILE A 178 17.72 1.11 7.09
N PRO A 179 16.38 1.00 7.36
CA PRO A 179 15.37 0.93 6.31
C PRO A 179 15.43 2.06 5.29
N PRO A 180 15.62 3.34 5.64
CA PRO A 180 15.73 4.40 4.64
C PRO A 180 16.92 4.21 3.70
N ALA A 181 18.05 3.72 4.22
CA ALA A 181 19.24 3.47 3.39
C ALA A 181 19.05 2.28 2.43
N LEU A 182 18.32 1.24 2.86
CA LEU A 182 18.00 0.08 2.03
C LEU A 182 16.91 0.37 0.99
N ALA A 183 15.91 1.19 1.37
CA ALA A 183 14.74 1.48 0.56
C ALA A 183 14.90 2.72 -0.33
N ALA A 184 15.99 3.47 -0.23
CA ALA A 184 16.21 4.68 -1.02
C ALA A 184 16.15 4.38 -2.53
N SER A 185 15.09 4.86 -3.21
CA SER A 185 14.83 4.58 -4.62
C SER A 185 14.32 5.79 -5.40
N SER A 186 14.24 6.97 -4.77
CA SER A 186 13.68 8.19 -5.37
C SER A 186 14.65 9.35 -5.25
N PRO A 187 15.65 9.44 -6.17
CA PRO A 187 16.67 10.49 -6.12
C PRO A 187 16.17 11.85 -6.61
N PHE A 188 14.90 11.96 -7.05
CA PHE A 188 14.31 13.19 -7.55
C PHE A 188 12.99 13.50 -6.87
N VAL A 189 12.78 14.77 -6.51
CA VAL A 189 11.52 15.35 -6.03
C VAL A 189 11.32 16.70 -6.71
N GLU A 190 10.10 17.01 -7.17
CA GLU A 190 9.76 18.24 -7.90
C GLU A 190 10.69 18.52 -9.09
N GLY A 191 11.12 17.47 -9.79
CA GLY A 191 12.05 17.59 -10.92
C GLY A 191 13.48 17.95 -10.54
N ARG A 192 13.84 17.88 -9.26
CA ARG A 192 15.18 18.21 -8.74
C ARG A 192 15.82 17.00 -8.09
N HIS A 193 17.13 16.90 -8.23
CA HIS A 193 17.92 15.89 -7.52
C HIS A 193 17.97 16.23 -6.02
N THR A 194 17.67 15.23 -5.13
CA THR A 194 17.68 15.36 -3.66
C THR A 194 18.98 14.85 -3.06
#